data_ffe0389b30a935d0b44e49e15893a139
#
_entry.id   ffe0389b30a935d0b44e49e15893a139
#
_cell.length_a   1.000
_cell.length_b   1.000
_cell.length_c   1.000
_cell.angle_alpha   90.00
_cell.angle_beta   90.00
_cell.angle_gamma   90.00
#
_symmetry.space_group_name_H-M   'P 1'
#
loop_
_entity.id
_entity.type
_entity.pdbx_description
1 polymer ?
#
loop_
_entity_poly.entity_id
_entity_poly.type
_entity_poly.pdbx_seq_one_letter_code
_entity_poly.pdbx_strand_id
1 'polypeptide(L)'
;MKPKISIIIPAYNREMVISKTLEAILSQTFLDWECLVVDDHSKDATRESIMQFVAKDSRFVFLENERTKGACGARNTGLHHAKSDFVLFFDSDDRMHEDLLESLYTHFTDDVDVVTCWTSVVDVDQNKQVDTFSFISEGNIHDALLSEKTYVDTNCALIRRHVCEQIGGWSEDCPSFQEWDFHIRLSKVARYTTLKKILIDYYVGGSDTISKGCYRTVLGKLYILKKFKNEFLYAHPMAYFRNAMMSYCLILDHQKVNKVEADILFQNYRDTIAPSFQVLVGLLGHVRNLKKMIKK
;
A
#
# COMPACT_ATOMS: atom_id res chain seq x y z
N MET A 1 2.21 30.74 0.40
CA MET A 1 2.97 30.12 1.53
C MET A 1 3.32 28.70 1.13
N LYS A 2 4.40 28.09 1.69
CA LYS A 2 4.74 26.68 1.47
C LYS A 2 3.69 25.82 2.20
N PRO A 3 3.02 24.84 1.55
CA PRO A 3 2.06 23.99 2.22
C PRO A 3 2.73 23.16 3.32
N LYS A 4 1.98 22.74 4.33
CA LYS A 4 2.46 21.87 5.41
C LYS A 4 2.39 20.40 5.01
N ILE A 5 1.38 20.00 4.25
CA ILE A 5 1.14 18.63 3.83
C ILE A 5 1.00 18.58 2.32
N SER A 6 1.70 17.66 1.65
CA SER A 6 1.44 17.28 0.26
C SER A 6 0.68 15.95 0.23
N ILE A 7 -0.55 15.98 -0.25
CA ILE A 7 -1.35 14.78 -0.50
C ILE A 7 -1.02 14.32 -1.92
N ILE A 8 -0.65 13.05 -2.10
CA ILE A 8 -0.25 12.48 -3.38
C ILE A 8 -1.23 11.38 -3.77
N ILE A 9 -1.94 11.57 -4.89
CA ILE A 9 -2.98 10.65 -5.36
C ILE A 9 -2.60 10.08 -6.72
N PRO A 10 -2.27 8.78 -6.82
CA PRO A 10 -2.15 8.11 -8.10
C PRO A 10 -3.54 7.85 -8.67
N ALA A 11 -3.76 8.19 -9.95
CA ALA A 11 -5.03 7.95 -10.64
C ALA A 11 -4.79 7.24 -11.97
N TYR A 12 -5.59 6.19 -12.25
CA TYR A 12 -5.63 5.50 -13.52
C TYR A 12 -7.03 4.96 -13.78
N ASN A 13 -7.75 5.52 -14.78
CA ASN A 13 -9.13 5.17 -15.12
C ASN A 13 -10.05 5.24 -13.89
N ARG A 14 -10.24 6.42 -13.33
CA ARG A 14 -11.00 6.70 -12.10
C ARG A 14 -12.11 7.73 -12.26
N GLU A 15 -12.60 7.95 -13.50
CA GLU A 15 -13.65 8.95 -13.79
C GLU A 15 -14.87 8.85 -12.88
N MET A 16 -15.25 7.63 -12.47
CA MET A 16 -16.45 7.37 -11.68
C MET A 16 -16.29 7.64 -10.17
N VAL A 17 -15.06 7.67 -9.67
CA VAL A 17 -14.80 7.68 -8.20
C VAL A 17 -13.94 8.85 -7.74
N ILE A 18 -13.01 9.35 -8.58
CA ILE A 18 -12.01 10.34 -8.19
C ILE A 18 -12.62 11.62 -7.58
N SER A 19 -13.76 12.07 -8.11
CA SER A 19 -14.43 13.30 -7.61
C SER A 19 -14.81 13.21 -6.14
N LYS A 20 -15.24 12.03 -5.66
CA LYS A 20 -15.60 11.83 -4.24
C LYS A 20 -14.39 11.95 -3.33
N THR A 21 -13.25 11.40 -3.75
CA THR A 21 -11.98 11.52 -3.03
C THR A 21 -11.51 12.97 -2.96
N LEU A 22 -11.57 13.70 -4.08
CA LEU A 22 -11.16 15.11 -4.13
C LEU A 22 -12.12 16.03 -3.34
N GLU A 23 -13.42 15.73 -3.29
CA GLU A 23 -14.38 16.42 -2.42
C GLU A 23 -14.05 16.21 -0.94
N ALA A 24 -13.67 14.99 -0.53
CA ALA A 24 -13.28 14.73 0.85
C ALA A 24 -12.01 15.49 1.25
N ILE A 25 -11.09 15.74 0.30
CA ILE A 25 -9.91 16.60 0.53
C ILE A 25 -10.30 18.07 0.67
N LEU A 26 -11.23 18.56 -0.15
CA LEU A 26 -11.74 19.93 -0.02
C LEU A 26 -12.42 20.20 1.33
N SER A 27 -13.03 19.19 1.94
CA SER A 27 -13.72 19.29 3.22
C SER A 27 -12.80 19.19 4.44
N GLN A 28 -11.48 19.05 4.26
CA GLN A 28 -10.56 18.96 5.38
C GLN A 28 -10.54 20.22 6.25
N THR A 29 -10.58 20.03 7.58
CA THR A 29 -10.49 21.11 8.56
C THR A 29 -9.12 21.79 8.58
N PHE A 30 -8.06 21.02 8.33
CA PHE A 30 -6.70 21.53 8.12
C PHE A 30 -6.58 22.12 6.72
N LEU A 31 -6.25 23.41 6.60
CA LEU A 31 -6.30 24.15 5.33
C LEU A 31 -4.96 24.30 4.60
N ASP A 32 -3.84 24.01 5.26
CA ASP A 32 -2.48 24.29 4.76
C ASP A 32 -1.89 23.06 4.03
N TRP A 33 -2.54 22.66 2.94
CA TRP A 33 -2.15 21.51 2.12
C TRP A 33 -2.08 21.85 0.63
N GLU A 34 -1.35 21.02 -0.13
CA GLU A 34 -1.49 20.87 -1.58
C GLU A 34 -1.89 19.41 -1.90
N CYS A 35 -2.58 19.20 -3.01
CA CYS A 35 -2.96 17.88 -3.49
C CYS A 35 -2.42 17.68 -4.91
N LEU A 36 -1.47 16.75 -5.05
CA LEU A 36 -0.85 16.37 -6.31
C LEU A 36 -1.57 15.14 -6.84
N VAL A 37 -2.45 15.31 -7.83
CA VAL A 37 -3.16 14.21 -8.48
C VAL A 37 -2.37 13.80 -9.71
N VAL A 38 -1.79 12.61 -9.66
CA VAL A 38 -0.88 12.10 -10.70
C VAL A 38 -1.60 11.10 -11.57
N ASP A 39 -1.92 11.49 -12.79
CA ASP A 39 -2.57 10.63 -13.79
C ASP A 39 -1.56 9.69 -14.45
N ASP A 40 -1.81 8.38 -14.35
CA ASP A 40 -0.99 7.33 -14.94
C ASP A 40 -1.43 7.00 -16.38
N HIS A 41 -1.66 8.03 -17.20
CA HIS A 41 -2.09 7.95 -18.60
C HIS A 41 -3.47 7.30 -18.76
N SER A 42 -4.48 7.80 -18.05
CA SER A 42 -5.87 7.37 -18.13
C SER A 42 -6.42 7.47 -19.55
N LYS A 43 -7.39 6.62 -19.87
CA LYS A 43 -8.06 6.54 -21.18
C LYS A 43 -9.54 6.94 -21.12
N ASP A 44 -10.05 7.18 -19.93
CA ASP A 44 -11.40 7.64 -19.62
C ASP A 44 -11.40 9.15 -19.29
N ALA A 45 -12.49 9.69 -18.76
CA ALA A 45 -12.63 11.10 -18.37
C ALA A 45 -12.00 11.44 -17.00
N THR A 46 -11.02 10.66 -16.51
CA THR A 46 -10.32 10.92 -15.24
C THR A 46 -9.65 12.30 -15.25
N ARG A 47 -8.94 12.63 -16.35
CA ARG A 47 -8.24 13.92 -16.49
C ARG A 47 -9.20 15.10 -16.41
N GLU A 48 -10.31 15.03 -17.13
CA GLU A 48 -11.33 16.07 -17.14
C GLU A 48 -11.93 16.28 -15.75
N SER A 49 -12.20 15.20 -15.03
CA SER A 49 -12.68 15.23 -13.64
C SER A 49 -11.69 15.93 -12.71
N ILE A 50 -10.38 15.61 -12.80
CA ILE A 50 -9.34 16.24 -11.99
C ILE A 50 -9.23 17.75 -12.31
N MET A 51 -9.25 18.12 -13.60
CA MET A 51 -9.11 19.51 -14.05
C MET A 51 -10.25 20.42 -13.55
N GLN A 52 -11.44 19.89 -13.26
CA GLN A 52 -12.51 20.65 -12.62
C GLN A 52 -12.13 21.12 -11.21
N PHE A 53 -11.43 20.28 -10.44
CA PHE A 53 -10.93 20.63 -9.11
C PHE A 53 -9.75 21.60 -9.17
N VAL A 54 -8.83 21.41 -10.12
CA VAL A 54 -7.72 22.35 -10.36
C VAL A 54 -8.25 23.74 -10.70
N ALA A 55 -9.30 23.85 -11.50
CA ALA A 55 -9.92 25.13 -11.84
C ALA A 55 -10.68 25.76 -10.64
N LYS A 56 -11.17 24.94 -9.71
CA LYS A 56 -11.95 25.39 -8.54
C LYS A 56 -11.07 25.85 -7.38
N ASP A 57 -9.93 25.19 -7.16
CA ASP A 57 -9.05 25.46 -6.01
C ASP A 57 -7.58 25.25 -6.40
N SER A 58 -6.78 26.29 -6.28
CA SER A 58 -5.36 26.31 -6.66
C SER A 58 -4.45 25.38 -5.82
N ARG A 59 -4.95 24.80 -4.76
CA ARG A 59 -4.24 23.79 -3.96
C ARG A 59 -4.20 22.42 -4.66
N PHE A 60 -5.09 22.16 -5.62
CA PHE A 60 -5.00 20.97 -6.48
C PHE A 60 -4.04 21.21 -7.65
N VAL A 61 -3.18 20.25 -7.91
CA VAL A 61 -2.22 20.25 -9.00
C VAL A 61 -2.38 18.95 -9.78
N PHE A 62 -2.61 19.08 -11.08
CA PHE A 62 -2.59 17.94 -12.00
C PHE A 62 -1.15 17.67 -12.45
N LEU A 63 -0.74 16.41 -12.41
CA LEU A 63 0.54 15.92 -12.95
C LEU A 63 0.28 14.71 -13.84
N GLU A 64 1.07 14.55 -14.89
CA GLU A 64 1.18 13.27 -15.61
C GLU A 64 2.28 12.42 -14.97
N ASN A 65 2.11 11.10 -14.95
CA ASN A 65 3.16 10.21 -14.44
C ASN A 65 4.40 10.27 -15.35
N GLU A 66 5.52 10.74 -14.80
CA GLU A 66 6.81 10.89 -15.49
C GLU A 66 7.72 9.66 -15.32
N ARG A 67 7.25 8.62 -14.63
CA ARG A 67 8.02 7.44 -14.23
C ARG A 67 7.42 6.16 -14.79
N THR A 68 7.85 5.02 -14.27
CA THR A 68 7.31 3.71 -14.65
C THR A 68 5.79 3.68 -14.45
N LYS A 69 5.07 3.19 -15.44
CA LYS A 69 3.62 3.02 -15.37
C LYS A 69 3.21 2.20 -14.14
N GLY A 70 2.22 2.69 -13.40
CA GLY A 70 1.66 2.07 -12.21
C GLY A 70 1.68 2.99 -10.99
N ALA A 71 1.00 2.57 -9.94
CA ALA A 71 0.79 3.38 -8.74
C ALA A 71 2.11 3.83 -8.06
N CYS A 72 3.14 2.98 -8.05
CA CYS A 72 4.46 3.34 -7.48
C CYS A 72 5.14 4.46 -8.26
N GLY A 73 5.14 4.39 -9.60
CA GLY A 73 5.70 5.46 -10.43
C GLY A 73 4.94 6.78 -10.26
N ALA A 74 3.61 6.72 -10.25
CA ALA A 74 2.77 7.88 -10.00
C ALA A 74 3.01 8.49 -8.60
N ARG A 75 3.10 7.65 -7.55
CA ARG A 75 3.44 8.14 -6.19
C ARG A 75 4.83 8.78 -6.14
N ASN A 76 5.82 8.22 -6.84
CA ASN A 76 7.17 8.77 -6.93
C ASN A 76 7.20 10.08 -7.73
N THR A 77 6.40 10.21 -8.80
CA THR A 77 6.22 11.48 -9.51
C THR A 77 5.67 12.53 -8.56
N GLY A 78 4.60 12.23 -7.81
CA GLY A 78 4.05 13.14 -6.81
C GLY A 78 5.05 13.49 -5.70
N LEU A 79 5.81 12.52 -5.18
CA LEU A 79 6.84 12.74 -4.16
C LEU A 79 7.93 13.71 -4.65
N HIS A 80 8.34 13.60 -5.91
CA HIS A 80 9.33 14.49 -6.53
C HIS A 80 8.84 15.94 -6.61
N HIS A 81 7.56 16.15 -6.91
CA HIS A 81 6.94 17.47 -7.04
C HIS A 81 6.41 18.04 -5.71
N ALA A 82 6.37 17.25 -4.64
CA ALA A 82 5.89 17.67 -3.32
C ALA A 82 6.72 18.82 -2.74
N LYS A 83 6.04 19.87 -2.27
CA LYS A 83 6.68 21.07 -1.72
C LYS A 83 6.76 21.06 -0.20
N SER A 84 5.92 20.28 0.47
CA SER A 84 5.81 20.28 1.93
C SER A 84 6.85 19.37 2.59
N ASP A 85 6.96 19.47 3.91
CA ASP A 85 7.83 18.62 4.71
C ASP A 85 7.15 17.31 5.13
N PHE A 86 5.82 17.21 4.94
CA PHE A 86 5.03 16.03 5.22
C PHE A 86 4.29 15.56 3.97
N VAL A 87 4.24 14.25 3.76
CA VAL A 87 3.52 13.62 2.64
C VAL A 87 2.50 12.61 3.14
N LEU A 88 1.34 12.60 2.50
CA LEU A 88 0.31 11.58 2.64
C LEU A 88 0.08 10.98 1.26
N PHE A 89 0.34 9.68 1.10
CA PHE A 89 -0.09 8.95 -0.10
C PHE A 89 -1.53 8.49 0.13
N PHE A 90 -2.41 8.78 -0.82
CA PHE A 90 -3.83 8.46 -0.66
C PHE A 90 -4.40 7.91 -1.97
N ASP A 91 -5.15 6.81 -1.91
CA ASP A 91 -5.70 6.16 -3.09
C ASP A 91 -6.94 6.91 -3.61
N SER A 92 -7.15 6.84 -4.92
CA SER A 92 -8.13 7.65 -5.65
C SER A 92 -9.58 7.17 -5.53
N ASP A 93 -9.84 6.12 -4.76
CA ASP A 93 -11.13 5.45 -4.59
C ASP A 93 -11.55 5.29 -3.11
N ASP A 94 -10.76 5.85 -2.19
CA ASP A 94 -11.05 5.85 -0.76
C ASP A 94 -11.51 7.24 -0.26
N ARG A 95 -12.00 7.28 0.98
CA ARG A 95 -12.49 8.50 1.61
C ARG A 95 -11.75 8.79 2.91
N MET A 96 -11.27 10.02 3.04
CA MET A 96 -10.77 10.55 4.31
C MET A 96 -11.86 11.29 5.09
N HIS A 97 -11.86 11.15 6.41
CA HIS A 97 -12.72 11.95 7.30
C HIS A 97 -12.21 13.39 7.34
N GLU A 98 -13.10 14.33 7.62
CA GLU A 98 -12.82 15.78 7.52
C GLU A 98 -11.66 16.26 8.42
N ASP A 99 -11.37 15.56 9.49
CA ASP A 99 -10.30 15.89 10.44
C ASP A 99 -9.05 15.00 10.35
N LEU A 100 -8.89 14.23 9.25
CA LEU A 100 -7.75 13.34 9.06
C LEU A 100 -6.42 14.11 9.10
N LEU A 101 -6.28 15.14 8.29
CA LEU A 101 -5.01 15.87 8.16
C LEU A 101 -4.64 16.57 9.47
N GLU A 102 -5.58 17.22 10.12
CA GLU A 102 -5.37 17.90 11.40
C GLU A 102 -5.01 16.92 12.50
N SER A 103 -5.76 15.82 12.60
CA SER A 103 -5.53 14.77 13.61
C SER A 103 -4.15 14.13 13.48
N LEU A 104 -3.71 13.80 12.25
CA LEU A 104 -2.38 13.23 12.02
C LEU A 104 -1.27 14.27 12.24
N TYR A 105 -1.43 15.49 11.71
CA TYR A 105 -0.40 16.53 11.80
C TYR A 105 -0.12 16.97 13.24
N THR A 106 -1.15 17.14 14.06
CA THR A 106 -1.04 17.54 15.46
C THR A 106 -0.49 16.43 16.36
N HIS A 107 -0.48 15.18 15.88
CA HIS A 107 0.05 14.03 16.62
C HIS A 107 1.57 13.84 16.46
N PHE A 108 2.24 14.60 15.59
CA PHE A 108 3.69 14.57 15.44
C PHE A 108 4.41 15.14 16.65
N THR A 109 5.48 14.45 17.06
CA THR A 109 6.51 14.93 17.98
C THR A 109 7.85 14.98 17.26
N ASP A 110 8.87 15.56 17.87
CA ASP A 110 10.19 15.73 17.23
C ASP A 110 10.89 14.40 16.94
N ASP A 111 10.59 13.35 17.70
CA ASP A 111 11.15 12.02 17.57
C ASP A 111 10.33 11.04 16.73
N VAL A 112 9.24 11.50 16.10
CA VAL A 112 8.35 10.70 15.24
C VAL A 112 8.49 11.13 13.79
N ASP A 113 8.61 10.14 12.89
CA ASP A 113 8.70 10.35 11.44
C ASP A 113 7.42 9.95 10.70
N VAL A 114 6.62 9.05 11.29
CA VAL A 114 5.40 8.52 10.69
C VAL A 114 4.29 8.45 11.74
N VAL A 115 3.19 9.12 11.45
CA VAL A 115 1.94 9.01 12.24
C VAL A 115 0.92 8.22 11.44
N THR A 116 0.43 7.12 12.01
CA THR A 116 -0.61 6.28 11.39
C THR A 116 -1.96 6.46 12.09
N CYS A 117 -3.05 6.10 11.41
CA CYS A 117 -4.40 6.02 12.01
C CYS A 117 -5.07 4.69 11.65
N TRP A 118 -6.26 4.47 12.17
CA TRP A 118 -7.09 3.32 11.84
C TRP A 118 -7.98 3.57 10.64
N THR A 119 -8.33 2.49 9.94
CA THR A 119 -9.16 2.50 8.73
C THR A 119 -10.39 1.63 8.93
N SER A 120 -11.55 2.15 8.60
CA SER A 120 -12.81 1.40 8.49
C SER A 120 -12.89 0.72 7.13
N VAL A 121 -13.25 -0.55 7.08
CA VAL A 121 -13.51 -1.28 5.84
C VAL A 121 -15.00 -1.28 5.56
N VAL A 122 -15.41 -0.68 4.46
CA VAL A 122 -16.81 -0.52 4.07
C VAL A 122 -17.10 -1.34 2.82
N ASP A 123 -18.03 -2.28 2.92
CA ASP A 123 -18.55 -3.03 1.78
C ASP A 123 -19.59 -2.16 1.04
N VAL A 124 -19.25 -1.79 -0.22
CA VAL A 124 -20.13 -0.90 -1.02
C VAL A 124 -21.42 -1.57 -1.44
N ASP A 125 -21.42 -2.90 -1.65
CA ASP A 125 -22.59 -3.65 -2.09
C ASP A 125 -23.61 -3.79 -0.94
N GLN A 126 -23.12 -3.86 0.31
CA GLN A 126 -23.94 -3.94 1.53
C GLN A 126 -24.15 -2.56 2.18
N ASN A 127 -23.43 -1.53 1.74
CA ASN A 127 -23.38 -0.20 2.36
C ASN A 127 -23.16 -0.27 3.88
N LYS A 128 -22.20 -1.09 4.31
CA LYS A 128 -21.97 -1.40 5.71
C LYS A 128 -20.49 -1.54 6.01
N GLN A 129 -20.07 -1.04 7.18
CA GLN A 129 -18.76 -1.37 7.74
C GLN A 129 -18.70 -2.87 8.07
N VAL A 130 -17.69 -3.55 7.54
CA VAL A 130 -17.51 -5.01 7.68
C VAL A 130 -16.27 -5.38 8.48
N ASP A 131 -15.28 -4.47 8.58
CA ASP A 131 -14.04 -4.68 9.33
C ASP A 131 -13.43 -3.35 9.76
N THR A 132 -12.34 -3.40 10.54
CA THR A 132 -11.52 -2.26 10.93
C THR A 132 -10.06 -2.67 10.95
N PHE A 133 -9.23 -1.96 10.17
CA PHE A 133 -7.77 -2.10 10.28
C PHE A 133 -7.28 -1.22 11.42
N SER A 134 -7.00 -1.85 12.57
CA SER A 134 -6.63 -1.20 13.83
C SER A 134 -5.23 -1.62 14.30
N PHE A 135 -4.30 -1.77 13.35
CA PHE A 135 -2.91 -2.10 13.67
C PHE A 135 -2.25 -0.97 14.46
N ILE A 136 -1.34 -1.34 15.34
CA ILE A 136 -0.55 -0.40 16.14
C ILE A 136 0.88 -0.46 15.67
N SER A 137 1.43 0.70 15.33
CA SER A 137 2.80 0.89 14.86
C SER A 137 3.49 1.89 15.78
N GLU A 138 4.38 1.41 16.67
CA GLU A 138 5.05 2.24 17.68
C GLU A 138 6.57 2.06 17.63
N GLY A 139 7.29 3.16 17.58
CA GLY A 139 8.76 3.19 17.54
C GLY A 139 9.32 2.59 16.25
N ASN A 140 10.30 1.69 16.36
CA ASN A 140 10.80 0.91 15.24
C ASN A 140 9.94 -0.33 15.04
N ILE A 141 9.25 -0.41 13.91
CA ILE A 141 8.32 -1.51 13.60
C ILE A 141 8.90 -2.53 12.61
N HIS A 142 10.19 -2.47 12.29
CA HIS A 142 10.82 -3.32 11.27
C HIS A 142 10.57 -4.82 11.52
N ASP A 143 10.83 -5.26 12.74
CA ASP A 143 10.64 -6.63 13.20
C ASP A 143 9.17 -7.06 13.18
N ALA A 144 8.27 -6.14 13.54
CA ALA A 144 6.83 -6.39 13.52
C ALA A 144 6.29 -6.52 12.08
N LEU A 145 6.82 -5.76 11.11
CA LEU A 145 6.46 -5.87 9.69
C LEU A 145 6.94 -7.19 9.08
N LEU A 146 8.19 -7.61 9.37
CA LEU A 146 8.72 -8.90 8.91
C LEU A 146 7.95 -10.08 9.51
N SER A 147 7.56 -10.01 10.79
CA SER A 147 6.78 -11.05 11.44
C SER A 147 5.28 -11.01 11.15
N GLU A 148 4.82 -9.99 10.40
CA GLU A 148 3.39 -9.72 10.08
C GLU A 148 2.53 -9.48 11.33
N LYS A 149 3.13 -8.96 12.41
CA LYS A 149 2.40 -8.56 13.63
C LYS A 149 1.78 -7.17 13.51
N THR A 150 2.27 -6.36 12.57
CA THR A 150 1.67 -5.08 12.20
C THR A 150 1.64 -4.93 10.68
N TYR A 151 0.79 -4.04 10.24
CA TYR A 151 0.62 -3.64 8.85
C TYR A 151 0.37 -2.13 8.80
N VAL A 152 0.86 -1.47 7.78
CA VAL A 152 0.61 -0.04 7.52
C VAL A 152 0.09 0.07 6.11
N ASP A 153 -1.14 0.55 5.98
CA ASP A 153 -1.76 0.82 4.70
C ASP A 153 -1.26 2.13 4.08
N THR A 154 -1.36 2.23 2.77
CA THR A 154 -0.94 3.43 2.02
C THR A 154 -1.62 4.70 2.54
N ASN A 155 -2.93 4.63 2.76
CA ASN A 155 -3.79 5.78 3.04
C ASN A 155 -3.66 6.32 4.47
N CYS A 156 -3.17 5.49 5.42
CA CYS A 156 -3.28 5.77 6.84
C CYS A 156 -2.03 6.42 7.46
N ALA A 157 -1.02 6.76 6.65
CA ALA A 157 0.28 7.22 7.15
C ALA A 157 0.64 8.62 6.65
N LEU A 158 0.70 9.60 7.56
CA LEU A 158 1.36 10.89 7.30
C LEU A 158 2.84 10.77 7.66
N ILE A 159 3.73 11.12 6.73
CA ILE A 159 5.15 10.77 6.77
C ILE A 159 5.99 12.04 6.58
N ARG A 160 7.09 12.20 7.34
CA ARG A 160 8.09 13.22 7.03
C ARG A 160 8.70 12.93 5.66
N ARG A 161 8.62 13.86 4.70
CA ARG A 161 9.04 13.65 3.31
C ARG A 161 10.49 13.18 3.18
N HIS A 162 11.40 13.74 3.98
CA HIS A 162 12.83 13.40 3.89
C HIS A 162 13.14 11.91 4.13
N VAL A 163 12.37 11.19 4.99
CA VAL A 163 12.59 9.75 5.17
C VAL A 163 12.08 8.93 3.98
N CYS A 164 11.05 9.41 3.26
CA CYS A 164 10.65 8.79 1.98
C CYS A 164 11.74 8.96 0.92
N GLU A 165 12.35 10.14 0.85
CA GLU A 165 13.46 10.43 -0.08
C GLU A 165 14.71 9.60 0.28
N GLN A 166 15.02 9.46 1.56
CA GLN A 166 16.17 8.68 2.06
C GLN A 166 16.11 7.20 1.63
N ILE A 167 14.91 6.63 1.55
CA ILE A 167 14.73 5.24 1.08
C ILE A 167 14.56 5.13 -0.44
N GLY A 168 14.61 6.24 -1.18
CA GLY A 168 14.43 6.28 -2.64
C GLY A 168 12.98 6.14 -3.11
N GLY A 169 11.99 6.44 -2.25
CA GLY A 169 10.57 6.38 -2.59
C GLY A 169 10.02 4.95 -2.70
N TRP A 170 8.99 4.77 -3.52
CA TRP A 170 8.32 3.50 -3.79
C TRP A 170 9.12 2.64 -4.78
N SER A 171 9.16 1.33 -4.60
CA SER A 171 9.79 0.40 -5.54
C SER A 171 8.90 0.19 -6.76
N GLU A 172 9.30 0.76 -7.89
CA GLU A 172 8.49 0.75 -9.13
C GLU A 172 8.41 -0.63 -9.80
N ASP A 173 9.32 -1.52 -9.46
CA ASP A 173 9.36 -2.92 -9.90
C ASP A 173 8.56 -3.87 -8.99
N CYS A 174 7.97 -3.37 -7.88
CA CYS A 174 7.19 -4.17 -6.95
C CYS A 174 5.79 -4.50 -7.55
N PRO A 175 5.48 -5.77 -7.87
CA PRO A 175 4.26 -6.11 -8.59
C PRO A 175 3.00 -6.06 -7.73
N SER A 176 3.13 -6.26 -6.40
CA SER A 176 2.05 -6.23 -5.40
C SER A 176 2.65 -6.16 -4.00
N PHE A 177 1.86 -5.86 -2.96
CA PHE A 177 2.34 -5.60 -1.59
C PHE A 177 3.33 -4.43 -1.53
N GLN A 178 3.05 -3.39 -2.32
CA GLN A 178 3.89 -2.21 -2.49
C GLN A 178 4.07 -1.47 -1.16
N GLU A 179 3.00 -1.35 -0.38
CA GLU A 179 2.99 -0.77 0.97
C GLU A 179 3.87 -1.58 1.94
N TRP A 180 3.85 -2.93 1.85
CA TRP A 180 4.69 -3.76 2.69
C TRP A 180 6.18 -3.58 2.37
N ASP A 181 6.56 -3.58 1.07
CA ASP A 181 7.92 -3.23 0.63
C ASP A 181 8.35 -1.84 1.14
N PHE A 182 7.48 -0.84 0.93
CA PHE A 182 7.76 0.54 1.30
C PHE A 182 7.99 0.68 2.80
N HIS A 183 7.10 0.15 3.64
CA HIS A 183 7.20 0.27 5.09
C HIS A 183 8.32 -0.61 5.70
N ILE A 184 8.67 -1.78 5.12
CA ILE A 184 9.87 -2.52 5.54
C ILE A 184 11.13 -1.66 5.33
N ARG A 185 11.27 -0.97 4.18
CA ARG A 185 12.41 -0.08 3.93
C ARG A 185 12.39 1.15 4.83
N LEU A 186 11.22 1.76 4.97
CA LEU A 186 11.03 2.98 5.75
C LEU A 186 11.30 2.75 7.24
N SER A 187 10.87 1.63 7.81
CA SER A 187 11.07 1.29 9.21
C SER A 187 12.53 1.14 9.66
N LYS A 188 13.47 1.06 8.70
CA LYS A 188 14.91 1.05 9.00
C LYS A 188 15.45 2.43 9.41
N VAL A 189 14.75 3.49 9.01
CA VAL A 189 15.20 4.88 9.18
C VAL A 189 14.17 5.75 9.89
N ALA A 190 12.94 5.29 10.06
CA ALA A 190 11.81 6.05 10.57
C ALA A 190 11.24 5.46 11.88
N ARG A 191 10.76 6.35 12.75
CA ARG A 191 10.03 6.01 13.98
C ARG A 191 8.55 6.30 13.79
N TYR A 192 7.72 5.36 14.22
CA TYR A 192 6.28 5.37 14.04
C TYR A 192 5.54 5.67 15.34
N THR A 193 4.35 6.24 15.23
CA THR A 193 3.33 6.26 16.28
C THR A 193 1.95 6.09 15.65
N THR A 194 0.98 5.61 16.44
CA THR A 194 -0.39 5.37 15.96
C THR A 194 -1.40 6.20 16.73
N LEU A 195 -2.10 7.07 16.04
CA LEU A 195 -3.32 7.69 16.53
C LEU A 195 -4.48 6.67 16.45
N LYS A 196 -4.94 6.19 17.60
CA LYS A 196 -5.99 5.16 17.73
C LYS A 196 -7.38 5.73 17.42
N LYS A 197 -7.56 6.21 16.19
CA LYS A 197 -8.79 6.81 15.68
C LYS A 197 -9.06 6.36 14.26
N ILE A 198 -10.30 6.00 13.94
CA ILE A 198 -10.73 5.72 12.57
C ILE A 198 -10.90 7.06 11.86
N LEU A 199 -10.14 7.27 10.78
CA LEU A 199 -10.12 8.52 10.01
C LEU A 199 -10.22 8.28 8.50
N ILE A 200 -10.36 7.02 8.08
CA ILE A 200 -10.42 6.62 6.67
C ILE A 200 -11.48 5.56 6.49
N ASP A 201 -12.25 5.68 5.40
CA ASP A 201 -13.12 4.62 4.90
C ASP A 201 -12.47 4.00 3.66
N TYR A 202 -12.06 2.74 3.78
CA TYR A 202 -11.55 1.91 2.70
C TYR A 202 -12.70 1.11 2.09
N TYR A 203 -12.97 1.34 0.81
CA TYR A 203 -14.11 0.72 0.14
C TYR A 203 -13.73 -0.60 -0.52
N VAL A 204 -14.50 -1.67 -0.22
CA VAL A 204 -14.35 -2.99 -0.81
C VAL A 204 -15.65 -3.40 -1.50
N GLY A 205 -15.57 -4.31 -2.47
CA GLY A 205 -16.73 -4.73 -3.26
C GLY A 205 -16.77 -4.06 -4.64
N GLY A 206 -17.91 -4.20 -5.34
CA GLY A 206 -18.04 -3.71 -6.72
C GLY A 206 -17.20 -4.50 -7.74
N SER A 207 -17.29 -4.08 -9.03
CA SER A 207 -16.67 -4.78 -10.17
C SER A 207 -15.17 -4.52 -10.36
N ASP A 208 -14.60 -3.46 -9.77
CA ASP A 208 -13.31 -2.87 -10.16
C ASP A 208 -12.13 -3.09 -9.20
N THR A 209 -12.20 -4.08 -8.29
CA THR A 209 -11.09 -4.36 -7.38
C THR A 209 -9.88 -4.98 -8.12
N ILE A 210 -8.78 -4.23 -8.21
CA ILE A 210 -7.50 -4.62 -8.85
C ILE A 210 -6.83 -5.81 -8.12
N SER A 211 -7.15 -6.04 -6.85
CA SER A 211 -6.50 -7.02 -5.97
C SER A 211 -6.90 -8.49 -6.18
N LYS A 212 -7.79 -8.81 -7.13
CA LYS A 212 -8.36 -10.17 -7.30
C LYS A 212 -7.52 -11.19 -8.08
N GLY A 213 -6.24 -10.96 -8.33
CA GLY A 213 -5.41 -11.87 -9.13
C GLY A 213 -4.44 -12.73 -8.31
N CYS A 214 -4.69 -14.06 -8.22
CA CYS A 214 -3.77 -15.02 -7.60
C CYS A 214 -2.34 -14.87 -8.15
N TYR A 215 -2.17 -14.65 -9.45
CA TYR A 215 -0.87 -14.48 -10.11
C TYR A 215 -0.06 -13.29 -9.53
N ARG A 216 -0.66 -12.10 -9.46
CA ARG A 216 0.00 -10.91 -8.91
C ARG A 216 0.31 -11.05 -7.41
N THR A 217 -0.59 -11.65 -6.65
CA THR A 217 -0.39 -11.94 -5.22
C THR A 217 0.84 -12.81 -4.99
N VAL A 218 1.01 -13.89 -5.78
CA VAL A 218 2.20 -14.76 -5.68
C VAL A 218 3.46 -14.01 -6.07
N LEU A 219 3.46 -13.29 -7.19
CA LEU A 219 4.63 -12.50 -7.63
C LEU A 219 5.05 -11.48 -6.57
N GLY A 220 4.11 -10.77 -5.97
CA GLY A 220 4.40 -9.80 -4.91
C GLY A 220 5.00 -10.46 -3.66
N LYS A 221 4.43 -11.57 -3.19
CA LYS A 221 5.00 -12.31 -2.07
C LYS A 221 6.42 -12.81 -2.37
N LEU A 222 6.65 -13.38 -3.54
CA LEU A 222 7.98 -13.83 -3.95
C LEU A 222 8.97 -12.66 -4.09
N TYR A 223 8.52 -11.50 -4.59
CA TYR A 223 9.32 -10.29 -4.63
C TYR A 223 9.79 -9.89 -3.21
N ILE A 224 8.89 -9.80 -2.25
CA ILE A 224 9.21 -9.48 -0.85
C ILE A 224 10.17 -10.50 -0.25
N LEU A 225 9.90 -11.80 -0.41
CA LEU A 225 10.74 -12.87 0.11
C LEU A 225 12.14 -12.88 -0.52
N LYS A 226 12.27 -12.51 -1.79
CA LYS A 226 13.57 -12.38 -2.48
C LYS A 226 14.34 -11.17 -1.99
N LYS A 227 13.69 -10.01 -1.93
CA LYS A 227 14.31 -8.73 -1.59
C LYS A 227 14.81 -8.69 -0.15
N PHE A 228 14.01 -9.20 0.79
CA PHE A 228 14.31 -9.20 2.23
C PHE A 228 14.72 -10.57 2.77
N LYS A 229 15.20 -11.47 1.89
CA LYS A 229 15.51 -12.87 2.21
C LYS A 229 16.39 -13.02 3.45
N ASN A 230 17.50 -12.28 3.51
CA ASN A 230 18.46 -12.40 4.61
C ASN A 230 17.86 -11.93 5.93
N GLU A 231 17.07 -10.86 5.91
CA GLU A 231 16.39 -10.32 7.09
C GLU A 231 15.35 -11.32 7.63
N PHE A 232 14.53 -11.89 6.76
CA PHE A 232 13.59 -12.93 7.14
C PHE A 232 14.28 -14.17 7.72
N LEU A 233 15.33 -14.68 7.03
CA LEU A 233 16.00 -15.92 7.46
C LEU A 233 16.74 -15.73 8.78
N TYR A 234 17.26 -14.52 9.04
CA TYR A 234 17.97 -14.21 10.27
C TYR A 234 17.01 -14.01 11.45
N ALA A 235 15.98 -13.18 11.29
CA ALA A 235 15.10 -12.76 12.39
C ALA A 235 13.79 -13.56 12.46
N HIS A 236 13.19 -13.94 11.31
CA HIS A 236 11.84 -14.53 11.22
C HIS A 236 11.77 -15.70 10.24
N PRO A 237 12.56 -16.79 10.41
CA PRO A 237 12.56 -17.91 9.47
C PRO A 237 11.19 -18.58 9.33
N MET A 238 10.35 -18.57 10.39
CA MET A 238 9.00 -19.13 10.33
C MET A 238 8.05 -18.24 9.51
N ALA A 239 8.18 -16.91 9.54
CA ALA A 239 7.41 -16.01 8.66
C ALA A 239 7.82 -16.21 7.20
N TYR A 240 9.13 -16.33 6.92
CA TYR A 240 9.63 -16.69 5.60
C TYR A 240 9.01 -17.99 5.09
N PHE A 241 9.06 -19.06 5.90
CA PHE A 241 8.51 -20.36 5.58
C PHE A 241 6.99 -20.32 5.33
N ARG A 242 6.24 -19.62 6.20
CA ARG A 242 4.78 -19.43 6.04
C ARG A 242 4.44 -18.78 4.71
N ASN A 243 5.10 -17.69 4.34
CA ASN A 243 4.87 -17.01 3.07
C ASN A 243 5.31 -17.85 1.86
N ALA A 244 6.41 -18.59 1.97
CA ALA A 244 6.84 -19.55 0.94
C ALA A 244 5.78 -20.63 0.73
N MET A 245 5.24 -21.21 1.82
CA MET A 245 4.18 -22.21 1.76
C MET A 245 2.88 -21.67 1.17
N MET A 246 2.46 -20.46 1.60
CA MET A 246 1.27 -19.80 1.02
C MET A 246 1.44 -19.60 -0.48
N SER A 247 2.60 -19.10 -0.93
CA SER A 247 2.90 -18.93 -2.34
C SER A 247 2.80 -20.25 -3.12
N TYR A 248 3.37 -21.32 -2.59
CA TYR A 248 3.31 -22.65 -3.20
C TYR A 248 1.85 -23.14 -3.32
N CYS A 249 1.04 -23.04 -2.26
CA CYS A 249 -0.37 -23.42 -2.28
C CYS A 249 -1.18 -22.62 -3.31
N LEU A 250 -0.94 -21.30 -3.39
CA LEU A 250 -1.59 -20.44 -4.37
C LEU A 250 -1.21 -20.82 -5.82
N ILE A 251 0.05 -21.20 -6.06
CA ILE A 251 0.50 -21.67 -7.39
C ILE A 251 -0.22 -22.96 -7.77
N LEU A 252 -0.31 -23.93 -6.84
CA LEU A 252 -1.04 -25.19 -7.07
C LEU A 252 -2.53 -24.97 -7.37
N ASP A 253 -3.18 -24.02 -6.70
CA ASP A 253 -4.56 -23.68 -6.99
C ASP A 253 -4.69 -22.96 -8.34
N HIS A 254 -3.75 -22.06 -8.66
CA HIS A 254 -3.71 -21.35 -9.95
C HIS A 254 -3.43 -22.29 -11.14
N GLN A 255 -2.65 -23.34 -10.94
CA GLN A 255 -2.37 -24.36 -11.98
C GLN A 255 -3.64 -25.01 -12.54
N LYS A 256 -4.71 -25.07 -11.75
CA LYS A 256 -6.02 -25.58 -12.19
C LYS A 256 -6.75 -24.62 -13.14
N VAL A 257 -6.38 -23.32 -13.11
CA VAL A 257 -6.99 -22.23 -13.87
C VAL A 257 -6.14 -21.89 -15.09
N ASN A 258 -4.83 -21.70 -14.89
CA ASN A 258 -3.88 -21.33 -15.96
C ASN A 258 -2.53 -22.03 -15.71
N LYS A 259 -2.29 -23.12 -16.44
CA LYS A 259 -1.08 -23.93 -16.31
C LYS A 259 0.18 -23.15 -16.73
N VAL A 260 0.12 -22.35 -17.79
CA VAL A 260 1.28 -21.62 -18.30
C VAL A 260 1.75 -20.57 -17.29
N GLU A 261 0.85 -19.79 -16.73
CA GLU A 261 1.19 -18.84 -15.68
C GLU A 261 1.71 -19.53 -14.42
N ALA A 262 1.12 -20.68 -14.03
CA ALA A 262 1.58 -21.44 -12.89
C ALA A 262 3.01 -21.97 -13.07
N ASP A 263 3.38 -22.42 -14.27
CA ASP A 263 4.75 -22.87 -14.56
C ASP A 263 5.76 -21.72 -14.44
N ILE A 264 5.42 -20.52 -14.87
CA ILE A 264 6.22 -19.30 -14.65
C ILE A 264 6.35 -18.99 -13.15
N LEU A 265 5.25 -19.08 -12.39
CA LEU A 265 5.27 -18.86 -10.94
C LEU A 265 6.10 -19.91 -10.20
N PHE A 266 6.05 -21.19 -10.61
CA PHE A 266 6.91 -22.24 -10.06
C PHE A 266 8.38 -21.98 -10.33
N GLN A 267 8.75 -21.46 -11.51
CA GLN A 267 10.12 -21.08 -11.79
C GLN A 267 10.57 -19.95 -10.85
N ASN A 268 9.80 -18.87 -10.76
CA ASN A 268 10.08 -17.75 -9.83
C ASN A 268 10.18 -18.23 -8.36
N TYR A 269 9.32 -19.18 -7.96
CA TYR A 269 9.35 -19.78 -6.64
C TYR A 269 10.69 -20.49 -6.38
N ARG A 270 11.12 -21.36 -7.31
CA ARG A 270 12.41 -22.10 -7.20
C ARG A 270 13.59 -21.15 -7.11
N ASP A 271 13.58 -20.07 -7.89
CA ASP A 271 14.67 -19.09 -7.93
C ASP A 271 14.73 -18.21 -6.66
N THR A 272 13.61 -18.07 -5.97
CA THR A 272 13.46 -17.21 -4.78
C THR A 272 13.68 -17.97 -3.48
N ILE A 273 13.02 -19.11 -3.31
CA ILE A 273 12.95 -19.82 -2.03
C ILE A 273 14.21 -20.67 -1.82
N ALA A 274 14.77 -20.61 -0.61
CA ALA A 274 15.94 -21.40 -0.24
C ALA A 274 15.64 -22.91 -0.41
N PRO A 275 16.59 -23.72 -0.98
CA PRO A 275 16.36 -25.13 -1.30
C PRO A 275 15.85 -25.98 -0.12
N SER A 276 16.37 -25.75 1.09
CA SER A 276 15.91 -26.42 2.31
C SER A 276 14.43 -26.21 2.60
N PHE A 277 13.94 -24.99 2.36
CA PHE A 277 12.50 -24.68 2.53
C PHE A 277 11.66 -25.24 1.38
N GLN A 278 12.19 -25.31 0.14
CA GLN A 278 11.51 -25.96 -0.99
C GLN A 278 11.20 -27.41 -0.70
N VAL A 279 12.17 -28.18 -0.18
CA VAL A 279 12.00 -29.59 0.20
C VAL A 279 10.93 -29.72 1.29
N LEU A 280 11.01 -28.90 2.34
CA LEU A 280 10.04 -28.94 3.44
C LEU A 280 8.62 -28.58 2.97
N VAL A 281 8.47 -27.54 2.14
CA VAL A 281 7.19 -27.13 1.57
C VAL A 281 6.62 -28.21 0.65
N GLY A 282 7.46 -28.85 -0.19
CA GLY A 282 7.04 -29.95 -1.06
C GLY A 282 6.50 -31.15 -0.27
N LEU A 283 7.19 -31.55 0.80
CA LEU A 283 6.75 -32.64 1.68
C LEU A 283 5.42 -32.34 2.37
N LEU A 284 5.23 -31.10 2.87
CA LEU A 284 4.03 -30.69 3.57
C LEU A 284 2.87 -30.33 2.62
N GLY A 285 3.16 -29.84 1.40
CA GLY A 285 2.14 -29.45 0.42
C GLY A 285 1.26 -30.60 -0.08
N HIS A 286 1.72 -31.83 0.06
CA HIS A 286 0.90 -33.05 -0.22
C HIS A 286 -0.07 -33.42 0.90
N VAL A 287 0.02 -32.78 2.08
CA VAL A 287 -0.89 -33.04 3.21
C VAL A 287 -2.14 -32.17 3.07
N ARG A 288 -3.26 -32.79 2.73
CA ARG A 288 -4.58 -32.17 2.48
C ARG A 288 -5.11 -31.23 3.57
N ASN A 289 -4.53 -31.19 4.77
CA ASN A 289 -4.98 -30.43 5.93
C ASN A 289 -4.26 -29.10 6.16
N LEU A 290 -3.26 -28.74 5.37
CA LEU A 290 -2.46 -27.51 5.56
C LEU A 290 -3.25 -26.21 5.32
N LYS A 291 -4.31 -26.27 4.48
CA LYS A 291 -5.21 -25.10 4.29
C LYS A 291 -5.87 -24.61 5.59
N LYS A 292 -6.02 -25.48 6.61
CA LYS A 292 -6.58 -25.12 7.92
C LYS A 292 -5.57 -24.48 8.87
N MET A 293 -4.28 -24.73 8.71
CA MET A 293 -3.22 -24.12 9.55
C MET A 293 -2.84 -22.71 9.10
N ILE A 294 -3.08 -22.37 7.83
CA ILE A 294 -2.72 -21.07 7.23
C ILE A 294 -3.80 -20.00 7.54
N LYS A 295 -5.02 -20.40 7.94
CA LYS A 295 -6.15 -19.51 8.25
C LYS A 295 -6.27 -19.13 9.73
N LYS A 296 -5.36 -19.50 10.58
CA LYS A 296 -5.20 -19.06 11.97
C LYS A 296 -3.93 -18.20 12.11
#